data_412471ae0f9220c1e28a38f6187bff3e
#
_entry.id   412471ae0f9220c1e28a38f6187bff3e
#
_cell.length_a   1.000
_cell.length_b   1.000
_cell.length_c   1.000
_cell.angle_alpha   90.00
_cell.angle_beta   90.00
_cell.angle_gamma   90.00
#
_symmetry.space_group_name_H-M   'P 1'
#
loop_
_entity.id
_entity.type
_entity.pdbx_description
1 polymer ?
#
loop_
_entity_poly.entity_id
_entity_poly.type
_entity_poly.pdbx_seq_one_letter_code
_entity_poly.pdbx_strand_id
1 'polypeptide(L)'
;MKILFFIFGLLTINACSFGGFQPPPPHDHWRLHNSKILFPTSDPQRINKYLDRREKDMSDCGMDYVTGESDNEEVNLCLESKGWYLEGGPICEERTMWDRPVCTQWRKKHSKPDAKPLG
;
A
#
# COMPACT_ATOMS: atom_id res chain seq x y z
N MET A 1 12.66 -34.52 -40.20
CA MET A 1 12.18 -34.84 -38.84
C MET A 1 13.02 -34.19 -37.74
N LYS A 2 14.33 -34.18 -37.80
CA LYS A 2 15.14 -33.52 -36.77
C LYS A 2 14.96 -31.99 -36.70
N ILE A 3 14.66 -31.35 -37.81
CA ILE A 3 14.48 -29.92 -37.90
C ILE A 3 13.15 -29.48 -37.27
N LEU A 4 12.11 -30.29 -37.36
CA LEU A 4 10.80 -30.02 -36.78
C LEU A 4 10.82 -30.06 -35.25
N PHE A 5 11.62 -30.95 -34.67
CA PHE A 5 11.80 -31.03 -33.22
C PHE A 5 12.53 -29.80 -32.65
N PHE A 6 13.46 -29.25 -33.41
CA PHE A 6 14.19 -28.06 -33.00
C PHE A 6 13.34 -26.81 -33.00
N ILE A 7 12.42 -26.68 -33.97
CA ILE A 7 11.48 -25.55 -34.08
C ILE A 7 10.45 -25.58 -32.95
N PHE A 8 10.01 -26.79 -32.56
CA PHE A 8 9.07 -26.95 -31.45
C PHE A 8 9.68 -26.64 -30.10
N GLY A 9 10.97 -26.97 -29.91
CA GLY A 9 11.70 -26.63 -28.70
C GLY A 9 11.94 -25.15 -28.53
N LEU A 10 12.18 -24.41 -29.61
CA LEU A 10 12.38 -22.97 -29.58
C LEU A 10 11.07 -22.21 -29.26
N LEU A 11 9.93 -22.72 -29.73
CA LEU A 11 8.63 -22.11 -29.45
C LEU A 11 8.23 -22.22 -27.97
N THR A 12 8.62 -23.32 -27.31
CA THR A 12 8.32 -23.50 -25.89
C THR A 12 9.16 -22.60 -24.97
N ILE A 13 10.37 -22.26 -25.37
CA ILE A 13 11.24 -21.35 -24.59
C ILE A 13 10.71 -19.90 -24.67
N ASN A 14 10.18 -19.49 -25.82
CA ASN A 14 9.59 -18.17 -25.98
C ASN A 14 8.28 -18.00 -25.20
N ALA A 15 7.51 -19.07 -25.02
CA ALA A 15 6.29 -19.01 -24.22
C ALA A 15 6.56 -18.82 -22.73
N CYS A 16 7.70 -19.28 -22.22
CA CYS A 16 8.09 -19.08 -20.83
C CYS A 16 8.62 -17.67 -20.54
N SER A 17 9.09 -16.93 -21.53
CA SER A 17 9.58 -15.56 -21.35
C SER A 17 8.47 -14.51 -21.35
N PHE A 18 7.26 -14.86 -21.75
CA PHE A 18 6.06 -14.03 -21.59
C PHE A 18 5.42 -14.20 -20.21
N GLY A 19 6.19 -14.58 -19.24
CA GLY A 19 5.69 -15.03 -17.96
C GLY A 19 5.26 -13.94 -17.04
N GLY A 20 4.71 -12.99 -17.26
CA GLY A 20 4.03 -12.19 -16.28
C GLY A 20 4.72 -12.03 -14.94
N PHE A 21 6.04 -11.95 -14.90
CA PHE A 21 6.78 -11.49 -13.75
C PHE A 21 6.75 -9.97 -13.67
N GLN A 22 5.64 -9.37 -14.02
CA GLN A 22 5.44 -7.96 -13.72
C GLN A 22 4.97 -7.89 -12.28
N PRO A 23 5.74 -7.24 -11.39
CA PRO A 23 5.24 -6.98 -10.06
C PRO A 23 3.94 -6.19 -10.18
N PRO A 24 2.92 -6.51 -9.37
CA PRO A 24 1.70 -5.71 -9.36
C PRO A 24 2.06 -4.24 -9.13
N PRO A 25 1.35 -3.30 -9.76
CA PRO A 25 1.59 -1.89 -9.50
C PRO A 25 1.52 -1.62 -8.00
N PRO A 26 2.40 -0.79 -7.46
CA PRO A 26 2.34 -0.46 -6.04
C PRO A 26 0.99 0.16 -5.73
N HIS A 27 0.20 -0.55 -4.95
CA HIS A 27 -0.99 0.01 -4.33
C HIS A 27 -0.56 0.74 -3.06
N ASP A 28 -1.41 1.50 -2.52
CA ASP A 28 -1.32 2.26 -1.28
C ASP A 28 -0.03 2.11 -0.47
N HIS A 29 0.83 3.12 -0.54
CA HIS A 29 2.03 3.16 0.28
C HIS A 29 1.78 3.91 1.57
N TRP A 30 1.71 3.16 2.66
CA TRP A 30 1.68 3.74 3.99
C TRP A 30 3.05 4.22 4.42
N ARG A 31 3.12 5.46 4.89
CA ARG A 31 4.34 6.08 5.43
C ARG A 31 4.09 6.53 6.87
N LEU A 32 5.11 6.46 7.68
CA LEU A 32 5.03 6.90 9.07
C LEU A 32 5.55 8.32 9.20
N HIS A 33 4.76 9.19 9.85
CA HIS A 33 5.20 10.54 10.19
C HIS A 33 6.42 10.47 11.12
N ASN A 34 7.37 11.37 10.91
CA ASN A 34 8.60 11.47 11.73
C ASN A 34 9.45 10.19 11.72
N SER A 35 9.35 9.36 10.69
CA SER A 35 10.09 8.10 10.63
C SER A 35 11.61 8.29 10.73
N LYS A 36 12.14 9.37 10.17
CA LYS A 36 13.58 9.68 10.24
C LYS A 36 14.05 10.05 11.65
N ILE A 37 13.15 10.59 12.46
CA ILE A 37 13.43 10.93 13.86
C ILE A 37 13.27 9.70 14.74
N LEU A 38 12.21 8.93 14.53
CA LEU A 38 11.91 7.72 15.31
C LEU A 38 12.91 6.59 15.01
N PHE A 39 13.34 6.49 13.75
CA PHE A 39 14.24 5.44 13.27
C PHE A 39 15.41 6.08 12.53
N PRO A 40 16.36 6.71 13.27
CA PRO A 40 17.47 7.44 12.64
C PRO A 40 18.42 6.51 11.90
N THR A 41 19.02 7.01 10.82
CA THR A 41 19.98 6.26 10.01
C THR A 41 21.20 5.77 10.79
N SER A 42 21.50 6.41 11.91
CA SER A 42 22.59 6.02 12.82
C SER A 42 22.31 4.75 13.62
N ASP A 43 21.04 4.33 13.70
CA ASP A 43 20.67 3.11 14.41
C ASP A 43 20.79 1.90 13.45
N PRO A 44 21.69 0.94 13.73
CA PRO A 44 21.84 -0.25 12.88
C PRO A 44 20.59 -1.16 12.87
N GLN A 45 19.70 -1.03 13.87
CA GLN A 45 18.47 -1.80 13.98
C GLN A 45 17.24 -1.05 13.45
N ARG A 46 17.43 0.10 12.81
CA ARG A 46 16.33 0.97 12.40
C ARG A 46 15.29 0.28 11.52
N ILE A 47 15.73 -0.56 10.59
CA ILE A 47 14.84 -1.25 9.67
C ILE A 47 13.98 -2.26 10.42
N ASN A 48 14.59 -3.04 11.30
CA ASN A 48 13.87 -4.03 12.11
C ASN A 48 12.85 -3.35 13.02
N LYS A 49 13.24 -2.27 13.67
CA LYS A 49 12.34 -1.49 14.54
C LYS A 49 11.18 -0.88 13.75
N TYR A 50 11.45 -0.38 12.55
CA TYR A 50 10.41 0.15 11.67
C TYR A 50 9.42 -0.93 11.25
N LEU A 51 9.93 -2.09 10.83
CA LEU A 51 9.08 -3.21 10.40
C LEU A 51 8.25 -3.77 11.57
N ASP A 52 8.83 -3.86 12.76
CA ASP A 52 8.10 -4.27 13.95
C ASP A 52 6.97 -3.30 14.29
N ARG A 53 7.22 -2.01 14.20
CA ARG A 53 6.22 -0.96 14.40
C ARG A 53 5.10 -1.08 13.37
N ARG A 54 5.46 -1.27 12.10
CA ARG A 54 4.51 -1.44 11.01
C ARG A 54 3.61 -2.65 11.22
N GLU A 55 4.20 -3.81 11.50
CA GLU A 55 3.47 -5.04 11.77
C GLU A 55 2.51 -4.87 12.94
N LYS A 56 2.99 -4.30 14.03
CA LYS A 56 2.19 -4.07 15.23
C LYS A 56 0.99 -3.15 14.94
N ASP A 57 1.24 -2.00 14.33
CA ASP A 57 0.20 -1.00 14.09
C ASP A 57 -0.85 -1.52 13.09
N MET A 58 -0.42 -2.21 12.04
CA MET A 58 -1.33 -2.81 11.07
C MET A 58 -2.17 -3.91 11.71
N SER A 59 -1.55 -4.80 12.47
CA SER A 59 -2.26 -5.87 13.17
C SER A 59 -3.25 -5.33 14.20
N ASP A 60 -2.86 -4.30 14.95
CA ASP A 60 -3.74 -3.67 15.94
C ASP A 60 -4.97 -3.03 15.29
N CYS A 61 -4.83 -2.54 14.07
CA CYS A 61 -5.94 -1.95 13.31
C CYS A 61 -6.76 -2.97 12.51
N GLY A 62 -6.32 -4.22 12.44
CA GLY A 62 -7.00 -5.27 11.67
C GLY A 62 -6.61 -5.28 10.19
N MET A 63 -5.49 -4.68 9.83
CA MET A 63 -4.95 -4.72 8.48
C MET A 63 -3.95 -5.86 8.34
N ASP A 64 -3.99 -6.53 7.18
CA ASP A 64 -2.97 -7.52 6.84
C ASP A 64 -1.63 -6.80 6.61
N TYR A 65 -0.66 -7.05 7.48
CA TYR A 65 0.64 -6.41 7.38
C TYR A 65 1.49 -6.93 6.21
N VAL A 66 1.13 -8.07 5.63
CA VAL A 66 1.84 -8.62 4.46
C VAL A 66 1.48 -7.81 3.20
N THR A 67 0.19 -7.59 2.96
CA THR A 67 -0.28 -6.77 1.84
C THR A 67 -0.17 -5.27 2.14
N GLY A 68 -0.42 -4.89 3.39
CA GLY A 68 -0.42 -3.48 3.79
C GLY A 68 -1.57 -2.67 3.19
N GLU A 69 -2.68 -3.34 2.88
CA GLU A 69 -3.84 -2.74 2.25
C GLU A 69 -5.13 -3.14 2.95
N SER A 70 -6.13 -2.29 2.88
CA SER A 70 -7.48 -2.60 3.33
C SER A 70 -8.50 -1.74 2.60
N ASP A 71 -9.63 -2.36 2.25
CA ASP A 71 -10.78 -1.67 1.68
C ASP A 71 -11.71 -1.11 2.76
N ASN A 72 -11.41 -1.34 4.02
CA ASN A 72 -12.22 -0.91 5.15
C ASN A 72 -11.75 0.46 5.64
N GLU A 73 -12.63 1.45 5.59
CA GLU A 73 -12.33 2.82 6.00
C GLU A 73 -11.94 2.94 7.47
N GLU A 74 -12.53 2.14 8.34
CA GLU A 74 -12.21 2.18 9.77
C GLU A 74 -10.81 1.66 10.05
N VAL A 75 -10.39 0.60 9.35
CA VAL A 75 -9.03 0.07 9.42
C VAL A 75 -8.02 1.12 8.98
N ASN A 76 -8.28 1.77 7.86
CA ASN A 76 -7.40 2.80 7.32
C ASN A 76 -7.33 4.04 8.22
N LEU A 77 -8.45 4.48 8.77
CA LEU A 77 -8.49 5.59 9.74
C LEU A 77 -7.76 5.23 11.05
N CYS A 78 -7.83 3.97 11.47
CA CYS A 78 -7.07 3.49 12.60
C CYS A 78 -5.57 3.69 12.39
N LEU A 79 -5.05 3.35 11.21
CA LEU A 79 -3.64 3.58 10.90
C LEU A 79 -3.29 5.06 10.87
N GLU A 80 -4.14 5.91 10.31
CA GLU A 80 -3.92 7.35 10.32
C GLU A 80 -3.84 7.89 11.76
N SER A 81 -4.66 7.36 12.66
CA SER A 81 -4.63 7.74 14.07
C SER A 81 -3.35 7.34 14.79
N LYS A 82 -2.64 6.35 14.28
CA LYS A 82 -1.36 5.88 14.82
C LYS A 82 -0.14 6.60 14.22
N GLY A 83 -0.36 7.58 13.36
CA GLY A 83 0.70 8.38 12.77
C GLY A 83 1.13 7.95 11.37
N TRP A 84 0.40 7.04 10.76
CA TRP A 84 0.62 6.64 9.37
C TRP A 84 -0.19 7.52 8.43
N TYR A 85 0.28 7.66 7.20
CA TYR A 85 -0.44 8.38 6.15
C TYR A 85 -0.23 7.69 4.81
N LEU A 86 -1.24 7.79 3.94
CA LEU A 86 -1.11 7.32 2.56
C LEU A 86 -0.39 8.36 1.71
N GLU A 87 0.46 7.85 0.85
CA GLU A 87 1.06 8.66 -0.20
C GLU A 87 -0.06 9.14 -1.14
N GLY A 88 -0.16 10.45 -1.32
CA GLY A 88 -1.20 11.04 -2.17
C GLY A 88 -2.32 11.75 -1.41
N GLY A 89 -2.54 11.43 -0.16
CA GLY A 89 -3.51 12.15 0.67
C GLY A 89 -4.29 11.29 1.64
N PRO A 90 -5.14 11.92 2.47
CA PRO A 90 -5.93 11.21 3.46
C PRO A 90 -6.87 10.18 2.84
N ILE A 91 -7.11 9.09 3.55
CA ILE A 91 -7.96 8.00 3.05
C ILE A 91 -9.37 8.47 2.72
N CYS A 92 -9.93 9.38 3.52
CA CYS A 92 -11.28 9.88 3.32
C CYS A 92 -11.41 10.90 2.18
N GLU A 93 -10.30 11.34 1.60
CA GLU A 93 -10.30 12.17 0.40
C GLU A 93 -10.06 11.35 -0.87
N GLU A 94 -9.74 10.07 -0.75
CA GLU A 94 -9.63 9.19 -1.90
C GLU A 94 -10.98 8.93 -2.56
N ARG A 95 -10.96 8.80 -3.88
CA ARG A 95 -12.16 8.57 -4.69
C ARG A 95 -12.92 7.32 -4.25
N THR A 96 -12.22 6.24 -3.96
CA THR A 96 -12.83 4.96 -3.58
C THR A 96 -13.52 5.00 -2.23
N MET A 97 -13.11 5.90 -1.34
CA MET A 97 -13.65 6.05 0.01
C MET A 97 -14.56 7.26 0.17
N TRP A 98 -14.65 8.09 -0.86
CA TRP A 98 -15.33 9.38 -0.80
C TRP A 98 -16.77 9.30 -0.28
N ASP A 99 -17.55 8.34 -0.78
CA ASP A 99 -18.97 8.20 -0.46
C ASP A 99 -19.25 7.38 0.80
N ARG A 100 -18.22 6.92 1.48
CA ARG A 100 -18.38 6.16 2.72
C ARG A 100 -18.88 7.08 3.84
N PRO A 101 -19.90 6.66 4.64
CA PRO A 101 -20.47 7.51 5.70
C PRO A 101 -19.44 8.02 6.70
N VAL A 102 -18.51 7.15 7.13
CA VAL A 102 -17.43 7.52 8.04
C VAL A 102 -16.55 8.61 7.43
N CYS A 103 -16.21 8.49 6.15
CA CYS A 103 -15.38 9.46 5.46
C CYS A 103 -16.10 10.79 5.23
N THR A 104 -17.39 10.76 4.95
CA THR A 104 -18.21 11.97 4.85
C THR A 104 -18.18 12.76 6.16
N GLN A 105 -18.31 12.08 7.29
CA GLN A 105 -18.22 12.72 8.62
C GLN A 105 -16.80 13.23 8.90
N TRP A 106 -15.79 12.46 8.55
CA TRP A 106 -14.39 12.84 8.72
C TRP A 106 -14.09 14.14 7.95
N ARG A 107 -14.52 14.23 6.68
CA ARG A 107 -14.27 15.40 5.84
C ARG A 107 -14.92 16.68 6.38
N LYS A 108 -16.06 16.58 7.02
CA LYS A 108 -16.70 17.75 7.64
C LYS A 108 -15.82 18.43 8.69
N LYS A 109 -14.96 17.64 9.34
CA LYS A 109 -14.07 18.13 10.41
C LYS A 109 -12.66 18.48 9.93
N HIS A 110 -12.18 17.81 8.90
CA HIS A 110 -10.76 17.84 8.54
C HIS A 110 -10.47 18.42 7.15
N SER A 111 -11.38 18.24 6.20
CA SER A 111 -11.16 18.69 4.83
C SER A 111 -11.58 20.14 4.61
N LYS A 112 -10.98 20.76 3.60
CA LYS A 112 -11.42 22.08 3.13
C LYS A 112 -12.80 21.97 2.49
N PRO A 113 -13.64 23.04 2.55
CA PRO A 113 -15.00 23.01 1.96
C PRO A 113 -15.04 22.68 0.47
N ASP A 114 -13.96 23.01 -0.27
CA ASP A 114 -13.84 22.78 -1.70
C ASP A 114 -13.07 21.51 -2.06
N ALA A 115 -12.82 20.63 -1.08
CA ALA A 115 -12.10 19.39 -1.32
C ALA A 115 -12.82 18.51 -2.34
N LYS A 116 -12.04 17.91 -3.24
CA LYS A 116 -12.51 17.01 -4.29
C LYS A 116 -11.86 15.64 -4.14
N PRO A 117 -12.48 14.57 -4.65
CA PRO A 117 -11.87 13.25 -4.62
C PRO A 117 -10.50 13.22 -5.28
N LEU A 118 -9.53 12.60 -4.62
CA LEU A 118 -8.19 12.37 -5.13
C LEU A 118 -8.18 11.23 -6.16
N GLY A 119 -7.34 11.34 -7.13
CA GLY A 119 -7.16 10.31 -8.17
C GLY A 119 -7.96 10.55 -9.43
#